data_50f829591fb5ec16293a0afce04fd7e6
#
_entry.id   50f829591fb5ec16293a0afce04fd7e6
#
_cell.length_a   1.000
_cell.length_b   1.000
_cell.length_c   1.000
_cell.angle_alpha   90.00
_cell.angle_beta   90.00
_cell.angle_gamma   90.00
#
_symmetry.space_group_name_H-M   'P 1'
#
loop_
_entity.id
_entity.type
_entity.pdbx_description
1 polymer ?
#
loop_
_entity_poly.entity_id
_entity_poly.type
_entity_poly.pdbx_seq_one_letter_code
_entity_poly.pdbx_strand_id
1 'polypeptide(L)'
;MNKLVLFDIDKTLLVGSTFHYTALKDALSEVYGIKNPKAVKKMQGMTDLKIICETLSQENMDLQTIKAGLDECMELMYLKFSDALQKNDLKVLDGVKILLENLQRLKIPMGLVTGNIEAIAWLKLEKVGLKKYFKFGGFGDKIIKRSGLVKNALDASANNLGIVKRENIFLVGDTPRDILGGQKFRVRTIGVATGDFSKEELILAGAEFVLEDLNDTKNVLDIILKC
;
A
#
# COMPACT_ATOMS: atom_id res chain seq x y z
N MET A 1 17.34 20.42 -1.14
CA MET A 1 16.05 20.20 -1.86
C MET A 1 15.14 19.36 -0.97
N ASN A 2 13.88 19.77 -0.77
CA ASN A 2 12.94 18.97 0.00
C ASN A 2 12.43 17.81 -0.88
N LYS A 3 12.95 16.61 -0.67
CA LYS A 3 12.46 15.38 -1.29
C LYS A 3 11.45 14.70 -0.37
N LEU A 4 10.56 13.88 -0.94
CA LEU A 4 9.60 13.03 -0.23
C LEU A 4 9.53 11.68 -0.94
N VAL A 5 9.55 10.58 -0.20
CA VAL A 5 9.34 9.24 -0.77
C VAL A 5 8.11 8.60 -0.14
N LEU A 6 7.18 8.18 -0.98
CA LEU A 6 5.99 7.45 -0.62
C LEU A 6 6.18 5.98 -1.01
N PHE A 7 5.79 5.06 -0.14
CA PHE A 7 5.96 3.62 -0.36
C PHE A 7 4.61 2.89 -0.28
N ASP A 8 4.39 1.97 -1.20
CA ASP A 8 3.46 0.88 -0.94
C ASP A 8 4.07 -0.10 0.07
N ILE A 9 3.26 -1.02 0.62
CA ILE A 9 3.68 -1.97 1.66
C ILE A 9 3.86 -3.37 1.10
N ASP A 10 2.77 -4.00 0.65
CA ASP A 10 2.77 -5.41 0.27
C ASP A 10 3.52 -5.62 -1.05
N LYS A 11 4.49 -6.53 -1.05
CA LYS A 11 5.39 -6.79 -2.18
C LYS A 11 6.28 -5.62 -2.61
N THR A 12 6.25 -4.50 -1.87
CA THR A 12 7.18 -3.37 -2.02
C THR A 12 8.15 -3.29 -0.86
N LEU A 13 7.65 -3.30 0.39
CA LEU A 13 8.46 -3.29 1.60
C LEU A 13 8.55 -4.67 2.25
N LEU A 14 7.49 -5.47 2.17
CA LEU A 14 7.39 -6.76 2.84
C LEU A 14 6.52 -7.76 2.05
N VAL A 15 6.69 -9.04 2.37
CA VAL A 15 5.89 -10.17 1.86
C VAL A 15 5.44 -11.09 2.99
N GLY A 16 4.58 -12.07 2.67
CA GLY A 16 4.11 -13.09 3.62
C GLY A 16 2.71 -12.82 4.19
N SER A 17 2.04 -11.76 3.76
CA SER A 17 0.71 -11.35 4.28
C SER A 17 -0.48 -12.07 3.62
N THR A 18 -0.32 -13.31 3.14
CA THR A 18 -1.40 -14.07 2.48
C THR A 18 -2.63 -14.25 3.36
N PHE A 19 -2.44 -14.32 4.68
CA PHE A 19 -3.53 -14.40 5.66
C PHE A 19 -4.35 -13.11 5.80
N HIS A 20 -3.91 -11.98 5.20
CA HIS A 20 -4.69 -10.75 5.12
C HIS A 20 -6.01 -10.98 4.35
N TYR A 21 -5.89 -11.62 3.18
CA TYR A 21 -7.07 -11.95 2.39
C TYR A 21 -7.97 -12.98 3.09
N THR A 22 -7.41 -13.92 3.84
CA THR A 22 -8.18 -14.86 4.67
C THR A 22 -8.97 -14.10 5.74
N ALA A 23 -8.33 -13.18 6.46
CA ALA A 23 -8.99 -12.35 7.46
C ALA A 23 -10.16 -11.53 6.88
N LEU A 24 -9.96 -10.97 5.67
CA LEU A 24 -11.03 -10.26 4.95
C LEU A 24 -12.20 -11.18 4.61
N LYS A 25 -11.93 -12.37 4.06
CA LYS A 25 -12.98 -13.34 3.73
C LYS A 25 -13.77 -13.77 4.96
N ASP A 26 -13.08 -14.04 6.06
CA ASP A 26 -13.71 -14.47 7.30
C ASP A 26 -14.59 -13.35 7.88
N ALA A 27 -14.13 -12.08 7.82
CA ALA A 27 -14.92 -10.94 8.23
C ALA A 27 -16.16 -10.76 7.36
N LEU A 28 -16.04 -10.88 6.04
CA LEU A 28 -17.18 -10.84 5.11
C LEU A 28 -18.20 -11.95 5.41
N SER A 29 -17.72 -13.16 5.71
CA SER A 29 -18.59 -14.30 6.03
C SER A 29 -19.36 -14.06 7.32
N GLU A 30 -18.72 -13.50 8.33
CA GLU A 30 -19.33 -13.31 9.66
C GLU A 30 -20.30 -12.13 9.69
N VAL A 31 -19.92 -10.98 9.13
CA VAL A 31 -20.75 -9.76 9.16
C VAL A 31 -21.91 -9.83 8.17
N TYR A 32 -21.69 -10.38 6.98
CA TYR A 32 -22.71 -10.38 5.93
C TYR A 32 -23.33 -11.76 5.67
N GLY A 33 -22.97 -12.78 6.44
CA GLY A 33 -23.54 -14.13 6.32
C GLY A 33 -23.19 -14.87 5.03
N ILE A 34 -22.11 -14.45 4.32
CA ILE A 34 -21.74 -15.03 3.03
C ILE A 34 -20.90 -16.29 3.25
N LYS A 35 -21.40 -17.44 2.80
CA LYS A 35 -20.62 -18.68 2.78
C LYS A 35 -19.66 -18.65 1.56
N ASN A 36 -18.35 -18.71 1.80
CA ASN A 36 -17.32 -18.72 0.75
C ASN A 36 -17.39 -17.52 -0.22
N PRO A 37 -17.07 -16.29 0.24
CA PRO A 37 -17.07 -15.11 -0.62
C PRO A 37 -16.20 -15.31 -1.87
N LYS A 38 -16.73 -14.94 -3.04
CA LYS A 38 -16.01 -15.07 -4.30
C LYS A 38 -14.82 -14.14 -4.36
N ALA A 39 -13.68 -14.67 -4.83
CA ALA A 39 -12.50 -13.87 -5.00
C ALA A 39 -12.69 -12.80 -6.09
N VAL A 40 -12.30 -11.58 -5.81
CA VAL A 40 -12.20 -10.52 -6.81
C VAL A 40 -11.02 -10.82 -7.75
N LYS A 41 -11.26 -10.75 -9.05
CA LYS A 41 -10.18 -10.93 -10.04
C LYS A 41 -9.25 -9.72 -10.06
N LYS A 42 -7.94 -9.96 -10.17
CA LYS A 42 -6.92 -8.90 -10.29
C LYS A 42 -6.96 -7.88 -9.15
N MET A 43 -7.03 -8.37 -7.90
CA MET A 43 -7.11 -7.52 -6.71
C MET A 43 -5.80 -6.79 -6.36
N GLN A 44 -4.67 -7.15 -6.98
CA GLN A 44 -3.37 -6.57 -6.68
C GLN A 44 -3.39 -5.04 -6.81
N GLY A 45 -2.94 -4.35 -5.76
CA GLY A 45 -2.96 -2.88 -5.66
C GLY A 45 -4.36 -2.25 -5.50
N MET A 46 -5.41 -3.07 -5.26
CA MET A 46 -6.72 -2.56 -4.85
C MET A 46 -6.70 -2.13 -3.38
N THR A 47 -7.68 -1.31 -3.00
CA THR A 47 -7.91 -0.99 -1.58
C THR A 47 -8.80 -2.07 -0.95
N ASP A 48 -8.64 -2.30 0.35
CA ASP A 48 -9.47 -3.25 1.10
C ASP A 48 -10.94 -2.90 0.96
N LEU A 49 -11.29 -1.61 1.10
CA LEU A 49 -12.65 -1.13 0.86
C LEU A 49 -13.18 -1.54 -0.52
N LYS A 50 -12.36 -1.40 -1.56
CA LYS A 50 -12.76 -1.78 -2.91
C LYS A 50 -12.99 -3.28 -3.03
N ILE A 51 -12.11 -4.09 -2.44
CA ILE A 51 -12.25 -5.55 -2.45
C ILE A 51 -13.52 -5.96 -1.71
N ILE A 52 -13.80 -5.39 -0.54
CA ILE A 52 -15.05 -5.61 0.20
C ILE A 52 -16.27 -5.30 -0.68
N CYS A 53 -16.33 -4.08 -1.22
CA CYS A 53 -17.47 -3.64 -2.03
C CYS A 53 -17.66 -4.50 -3.29
N GLU A 54 -16.59 -4.85 -4.00
CA GLU A 54 -16.68 -5.69 -5.20
C GLU A 54 -17.10 -7.13 -4.87
N THR A 55 -16.61 -7.70 -3.77
CA THR A 55 -17.01 -9.03 -3.32
C THR A 55 -18.50 -9.06 -2.99
N LEU A 56 -18.97 -8.11 -2.21
CA LEU A 56 -20.39 -8.02 -1.81
C LEU A 56 -21.33 -7.76 -2.99
N SER A 57 -20.87 -6.93 -3.95
CA SER A 57 -21.61 -6.67 -5.18
C SER A 57 -21.75 -7.93 -6.06
N GLN A 58 -20.75 -8.82 -6.08
CA GLN A 58 -20.81 -10.11 -6.79
C GLN A 58 -21.82 -11.08 -6.14
N GLU A 59 -22.14 -10.87 -4.88
CA GLU A 59 -23.18 -11.61 -4.15
C GLU A 59 -24.56 -10.92 -4.21
N ASN A 60 -24.72 -9.92 -5.11
CA ASN A 60 -25.94 -9.12 -5.31
C ASN A 60 -26.44 -8.38 -4.06
N MET A 61 -25.55 -8.03 -3.14
CA MET A 61 -25.90 -7.27 -1.96
C MET A 61 -26.12 -5.80 -2.32
N ASP A 62 -27.18 -5.21 -1.76
CA ASP A 62 -27.49 -3.80 -2.01
C ASP A 62 -26.54 -2.85 -1.26
N LEU A 63 -26.41 -1.62 -1.76
CA LEU A 63 -25.49 -0.63 -1.23
C LEU A 63 -25.80 -0.20 0.22
N GLN A 64 -27.06 -0.26 0.64
CA GLN A 64 -27.44 0.13 1.99
C GLN A 64 -26.94 -0.91 3.00
N THR A 65 -27.17 -2.19 2.71
CA THR A 65 -26.66 -3.32 3.49
C THR A 65 -25.13 -3.31 3.55
N ILE A 66 -24.47 -3.10 2.41
CA ILE A 66 -22.98 -2.99 2.37
C ILE A 66 -22.51 -1.88 3.33
N LYS A 67 -23.09 -0.68 3.22
CA LYS A 67 -22.67 0.45 4.05
C LYS A 67 -22.94 0.23 5.54
N ALA A 68 -24.03 -0.43 5.88
CA ALA A 68 -24.42 -0.65 7.28
C ALA A 68 -23.42 -1.55 8.05
N GLY A 69 -22.84 -2.56 7.38
CA GLY A 69 -21.88 -3.48 8.01
C GLY A 69 -20.41 -3.15 7.77
N LEU A 70 -20.10 -2.05 7.07
CA LEU A 70 -18.74 -1.82 6.57
C LEU A 70 -17.71 -1.60 7.70
N ASP A 71 -18.05 -0.77 8.68
CA ASP A 71 -17.16 -0.46 9.80
C ASP A 71 -16.92 -1.72 10.66
N GLU A 72 -17.97 -2.48 10.95
CA GLU A 72 -17.87 -3.76 11.66
C GLU A 72 -17.02 -4.78 10.90
N CYS A 73 -17.18 -4.86 9.56
CA CYS A 73 -16.38 -5.74 8.72
C CYS A 73 -14.89 -5.38 8.76
N MET A 74 -14.55 -4.10 8.71
CA MET A 74 -13.14 -3.66 8.79
C MET A 74 -12.55 -3.90 10.17
N GLU A 75 -13.30 -3.67 11.24
CA GLU A 75 -12.87 -3.96 12.61
C GLU A 75 -12.62 -5.46 12.80
N LEU A 76 -13.56 -6.29 12.38
CA LEU A 76 -13.42 -7.74 12.48
C LEU A 76 -12.25 -8.26 11.62
N MET A 77 -12.09 -7.71 10.42
CA MET A 77 -10.94 -8.03 9.56
C MET A 77 -9.60 -7.71 10.27
N TYR A 78 -9.51 -6.57 10.96
CA TYR A 78 -8.33 -6.22 11.75
C TYR A 78 -8.10 -7.22 12.88
N LEU A 79 -9.12 -7.59 13.65
CA LEU A 79 -9.00 -8.56 14.73
C LEU A 79 -8.51 -9.92 14.23
N LYS A 80 -9.14 -10.45 13.18
CA LYS A 80 -8.74 -11.72 12.55
C LYS A 80 -7.33 -11.67 11.98
N PHE A 81 -6.95 -10.56 11.36
CA PHE A 81 -5.59 -10.35 10.87
C PHE A 81 -4.58 -10.32 12.03
N SER A 82 -4.88 -9.61 13.12
CA SER A 82 -4.03 -9.53 14.30
C SER A 82 -3.77 -10.90 14.92
N ASP A 83 -4.82 -11.71 15.08
CA ASP A 83 -4.71 -13.08 15.60
C ASP A 83 -3.87 -13.98 14.68
N ALA A 84 -4.08 -13.87 13.36
CA ALA A 84 -3.31 -14.61 12.39
C ALA A 84 -1.83 -14.20 12.40
N LEU A 85 -1.55 -12.91 12.58
CA LEU A 85 -0.18 -12.37 12.62
C LEU A 85 0.63 -12.86 13.83
N GLN A 86 -0.01 -13.29 14.93
CA GLN A 86 0.69 -13.91 16.06
C GLN A 86 1.27 -15.28 15.71
N LYS A 87 0.67 -15.97 14.72
CA LYS A 87 1.02 -17.34 14.29
C LYS A 87 1.79 -17.39 12.99
N ASN A 88 1.96 -16.25 12.33
CA ASN A 88 2.59 -16.14 11.02
C ASN A 88 3.63 -15.02 11.01
N ASP A 89 4.62 -15.16 10.16
CA ASP A 89 5.68 -14.17 9.99
C ASP A 89 5.50 -13.37 8.71
N LEU A 90 5.93 -12.12 8.79
CA LEU A 90 6.15 -11.25 7.64
C LEU A 90 7.64 -11.13 7.39
N LYS A 91 8.05 -11.13 6.12
CA LYS A 91 9.44 -10.94 5.73
C LYS A 91 9.62 -9.57 5.08
N VAL A 92 10.55 -8.77 5.60
CA VAL A 92 11.02 -7.55 4.94
C VAL A 92 11.77 -7.96 3.68
N LEU A 93 11.48 -7.31 2.56
CA LEU A 93 12.20 -7.53 1.32
C LEU A 93 13.64 -7.03 1.42
N ASP A 94 14.52 -7.68 0.67
CA ASP A 94 15.94 -7.38 0.68
C ASP A 94 16.20 -5.93 0.20
N GLY A 95 17.19 -5.26 0.76
CA GLY A 95 17.51 -3.86 0.49
C GLY A 95 16.62 -2.82 1.19
N VAL A 96 15.37 -3.16 1.55
CA VAL A 96 14.39 -2.23 2.13
C VAL A 96 14.92 -1.55 3.39
N LYS A 97 15.39 -2.32 4.38
CA LYS A 97 15.84 -1.75 5.65
C LYS A 97 17.01 -0.79 5.45
N ILE A 98 17.97 -1.17 4.61
CA ILE A 98 19.14 -0.35 4.29
C ILE A 98 18.71 0.96 3.60
N LEU A 99 17.76 0.88 2.65
CA LEU A 99 17.22 2.05 1.96
C LEU A 99 16.54 3.01 2.94
N LEU A 100 15.64 2.50 3.79
CA LEU A 100 14.91 3.34 4.77
C LEU A 100 15.85 4.00 5.77
N GLU A 101 16.89 3.29 6.25
CA GLU A 101 17.93 3.83 7.13
C GLU A 101 18.73 4.95 6.45
N ASN A 102 19.09 4.79 5.17
CA ASN A 102 19.78 5.82 4.41
C ASN A 102 18.91 7.06 4.18
N LEU A 103 17.63 6.88 3.79
CA LEU A 103 16.69 7.99 3.62
C LEU A 103 16.50 8.75 4.94
N GLN A 104 16.39 8.03 6.06
CA GLN A 104 16.29 8.65 7.40
C GLN A 104 17.54 9.44 7.76
N ARG A 105 18.75 8.90 7.50
CA ARG A 105 20.04 9.59 7.72
C ARG A 105 20.15 10.86 6.88
N LEU A 106 19.66 10.82 5.65
CA LEU A 106 19.59 11.97 4.74
C LEU A 106 18.44 12.94 5.09
N LYS A 107 17.66 12.65 6.14
CA LYS A 107 16.49 13.44 6.56
C LYS A 107 15.45 13.61 5.45
N ILE A 108 15.32 12.60 4.58
CA ILE A 108 14.28 12.56 3.55
C ILE A 108 13.01 11.97 4.19
N PRO A 109 11.92 12.73 4.25
CA PRO A 109 10.67 12.23 4.80
C PRO A 109 10.11 11.06 3.99
N MET A 110 9.48 10.12 4.71
CA MET A 110 8.87 8.93 4.14
C MET A 110 7.41 8.81 4.59
N GLY A 111 6.54 8.46 3.66
CA GLY A 111 5.11 8.20 3.90
C GLY A 111 4.66 6.93 3.21
N LEU A 112 3.41 6.55 3.44
CA LEU A 112 2.79 5.33 2.92
C LEU A 112 1.71 5.65 1.89
N VAL A 113 1.57 4.77 0.89
CA VAL A 113 0.43 4.73 -0.02
C VAL A 113 0.05 3.27 -0.18
N THR A 114 -0.93 2.79 0.58
CA THR A 114 -1.27 1.38 0.61
C THR A 114 -2.76 1.12 0.48
N GLY A 115 -3.13 0.00 -0.15
CA GLY A 115 -4.51 -0.47 -0.21
C GLY A 115 -5.03 -1.02 1.11
N ASN A 116 -4.16 -1.29 2.06
CA ASN A 116 -4.55 -1.79 3.39
C ASN A 116 -5.37 -0.75 4.17
N ILE A 117 -6.28 -1.22 5.01
CA ILE A 117 -6.84 -0.36 6.07
C ILE A 117 -5.71 0.11 6.99
N GLU A 118 -5.84 1.32 7.54
CA GLU A 118 -4.77 1.97 8.30
C GLU A 118 -4.26 1.11 9.45
N ALA A 119 -5.17 0.53 10.24
CA ALA A 119 -4.82 -0.30 11.40
C ALA A 119 -3.95 -1.51 11.00
N ILE A 120 -4.28 -2.22 9.91
CA ILE A 120 -3.50 -3.36 9.42
C ILE A 120 -2.16 -2.90 8.85
N ALA A 121 -2.11 -1.78 8.13
CA ALA A 121 -0.87 -1.22 7.61
C ALA A 121 0.15 -0.97 8.73
N TRP A 122 -0.27 -0.29 9.79
CA TRP A 122 0.57 -0.02 10.95
C TRP A 122 0.99 -1.28 11.70
N LEU A 123 0.07 -2.24 11.86
CA LEU A 123 0.36 -3.51 12.52
C LEU A 123 1.41 -4.34 11.77
N LYS A 124 1.31 -4.41 10.43
CA LYS A 124 2.34 -5.06 9.58
C LYS A 124 3.72 -4.44 9.80
N LEU A 125 3.81 -3.11 9.71
CA LEU A 125 5.07 -2.40 9.84
C LEU A 125 5.65 -2.50 11.26
N GLU A 126 4.81 -2.52 12.29
CA GLU A 126 5.22 -2.72 13.67
C GLU A 126 5.82 -4.10 13.89
N LYS A 127 5.16 -5.17 13.40
CA LYS A 127 5.64 -6.56 13.48
C LYS A 127 7.05 -6.73 12.94
N VAL A 128 7.39 -6.02 11.86
CA VAL A 128 8.72 -6.12 11.20
C VAL A 128 9.68 -4.98 11.58
N GLY A 129 9.30 -4.09 12.52
CA GLY A 129 10.15 -3.01 13.02
C GLY A 129 10.36 -1.85 12.05
N LEU A 130 9.48 -1.69 11.04
CA LEU A 130 9.58 -0.61 10.06
C LEU A 130 8.71 0.62 10.40
N LYS A 131 7.75 0.53 11.33
CA LYS A 131 6.82 1.61 11.68
C LYS A 131 7.53 2.93 12.00
N LYS A 132 8.70 2.88 12.65
CA LYS A 132 9.50 4.05 13.05
C LYS A 132 9.93 4.98 11.92
N TYR A 133 9.95 4.50 10.67
CA TYR A 133 10.34 5.29 9.49
C TYR A 133 9.20 6.14 8.92
N PHE A 134 7.96 5.82 9.24
CA PHE A 134 6.77 6.42 8.64
C PHE A 134 5.94 7.15 9.68
N LYS A 135 5.38 8.32 9.31
CA LYS A 135 4.55 9.13 10.20
C LYS A 135 3.16 9.42 9.65
N PHE A 136 2.95 9.21 8.37
CA PHE A 136 1.70 9.51 7.67
C PHE A 136 1.54 8.61 6.44
N GLY A 137 0.32 8.59 5.89
CA GLY A 137 0.04 7.84 4.66
C GLY A 137 -1.35 8.10 4.10
N GLY A 138 -1.64 7.42 3.01
CA GLY A 138 -2.96 7.25 2.45
C GLY A 138 -3.33 5.76 2.50
N PHE A 139 -4.47 5.46 3.11
CA PHE A 139 -4.90 4.12 3.47
C PHE A 139 -6.23 3.74 2.83
N GLY A 140 -6.51 2.44 2.76
CA GLY A 140 -7.59 1.86 1.98
C GLY A 140 -8.94 1.75 2.67
N ASP A 141 -9.12 2.30 3.86
CA ASP A 141 -10.35 2.21 4.66
C ASP A 141 -11.52 3.01 4.05
N LYS A 142 -11.24 4.21 3.51
CA LYS A 142 -12.27 5.15 3.02
C LYS A 142 -12.14 5.46 1.54
N ILE A 143 -11.17 4.89 0.87
CA ILE A 143 -10.79 5.23 -0.49
C ILE A 143 -10.86 4.02 -1.40
N ILE A 144 -11.66 4.11 -2.46
CA ILE A 144 -11.81 3.04 -3.46
C ILE A 144 -10.70 3.09 -4.53
N LYS A 145 -10.31 4.31 -4.94
CA LYS A 145 -9.33 4.50 -6.04
C LYS A 145 -7.93 4.72 -5.50
N ARG A 146 -6.93 4.00 -6.03
CA ARG A 146 -5.50 4.15 -5.65
C ARG A 146 -5.03 5.61 -5.70
N SER A 147 -5.46 6.37 -6.71
CA SER A 147 -5.12 7.80 -6.79
C SER A 147 -5.64 8.63 -5.60
N GLY A 148 -6.73 8.22 -4.96
CA GLY A 148 -7.21 8.87 -3.74
C GLY A 148 -6.27 8.66 -2.57
N LEU A 149 -5.63 7.48 -2.47
CA LEU A 149 -4.61 7.20 -1.46
C LEU A 149 -3.40 8.12 -1.64
N VAL A 150 -2.94 8.29 -2.89
CA VAL A 150 -1.84 9.22 -3.19
C VAL A 150 -2.22 10.64 -2.78
N LYS A 151 -3.46 11.09 -3.10
CA LYS A 151 -3.94 12.41 -2.65
C LYS A 151 -3.87 12.55 -1.13
N ASN A 152 -4.41 11.58 -0.38
CA ASN A 152 -4.42 11.63 1.08
C ASN A 152 -3.01 11.64 1.67
N ALA A 153 -2.07 10.86 1.12
CA ALA A 153 -0.67 10.87 1.54
C ALA A 153 -0.02 12.24 1.28
N LEU A 154 -0.33 12.88 0.14
CA LEU A 154 0.18 14.20 -0.19
C LEU A 154 -0.40 15.29 0.73
N ASP A 155 -1.68 15.23 1.03
CA ASP A 155 -2.34 16.17 1.95
C ASP A 155 -1.77 16.01 3.38
N ALA A 156 -1.61 14.76 3.84
CA ALA A 156 -0.98 14.46 5.12
C ALA A 156 0.48 14.94 5.18
N SER A 157 1.24 14.78 4.08
CA SER A 157 2.62 15.30 4.01
C SER A 157 2.68 16.81 4.10
N ALA A 158 1.77 17.52 3.44
CA ALA A 158 1.72 18.98 3.47
C ALA A 158 1.45 19.51 4.88
N ASN A 159 0.56 18.85 5.64
CA ASN A 159 0.25 19.19 7.02
C ASN A 159 1.42 18.93 7.99
N ASN A 160 2.27 17.93 7.71
CA ASN A 160 3.38 17.54 8.58
C ASN A 160 4.71 18.22 8.23
N LEU A 161 4.94 18.53 6.95
CA LEU A 161 6.26 18.89 6.41
C LEU A 161 6.25 20.20 5.62
N GLY A 162 5.07 20.78 5.36
CA GLY A 162 4.90 21.83 4.37
C GLY A 162 4.85 21.28 2.93
N ILE A 163 4.70 22.21 1.98
CA ILE A 163 4.49 21.85 0.56
C ILE A 163 5.82 21.40 -0.06
N VAL A 164 5.83 20.16 -0.57
CA VAL A 164 6.92 19.62 -1.40
C VAL A 164 6.49 19.71 -2.87
N LYS A 165 7.38 20.18 -3.73
CA LYS A 165 7.13 20.23 -5.18
C LYS A 165 6.95 18.82 -5.74
N ARG A 166 6.00 18.63 -6.65
CA ARG A 166 5.62 17.29 -7.20
C ARG A 166 6.79 16.55 -7.84
N GLU A 167 7.65 17.26 -8.54
CA GLU A 167 8.89 16.73 -9.14
C GLU A 167 9.91 16.17 -8.13
N ASN A 168 9.74 16.52 -6.84
CA ASN A 168 10.58 16.04 -5.74
C ASN A 168 9.92 14.94 -4.91
N ILE A 169 8.76 14.43 -5.35
CA ILE A 169 8.03 13.36 -4.69
C ILE A 169 8.13 12.10 -5.51
N PHE A 170 8.53 11.01 -4.87
CA PHE A 170 8.64 9.69 -5.46
C PHE A 170 7.60 8.76 -4.84
N LEU A 171 6.93 7.97 -5.68
CA LEU A 171 6.08 6.86 -5.25
C LEU A 171 6.72 5.55 -5.70
N VAL A 172 7.05 4.70 -4.75
CA VAL A 172 7.62 3.36 -4.95
C VAL A 172 6.51 2.34 -4.77
N GLY A 173 6.31 1.47 -5.74
CA GLY A 173 5.29 0.42 -5.68
C GLY A 173 5.50 -0.68 -6.72
N ASP A 174 4.88 -1.84 -6.51
CA ASP A 174 5.06 -3.04 -7.34
C ASP A 174 3.94 -3.25 -8.36
N THR A 175 2.93 -2.36 -8.42
CA THR A 175 1.77 -2.55 -9.29
C THR A 175 1.56 -1.41 -10.29
N PRO A 176 0.96 -1.68 -11.47
CA PRO A 176 0.50 -0.64 -12.40
C PRO A 176 -0.43 0.39 -11.75
N ARG A 177 -1.17 0.01 -10.68
CA ARG A 177 -2.06 0.93 -9.97
C ARG A 177 -1.28 1.99 -9.18
N ASP A 178 -0.10 1.67 -8.67
CA ASP A 178 0.80 2.64 -8.02
C ASP A 178 1.30 3.65 -9.03
N ILE A 179 1.77 3.16 -10.17
CA ILE A 179 2.28 4.00 -11.25
C ILE A 179 1.21 4.97 -11.74
N LEU A 180 0.03 4.47 -12.11
CA LEU A 180 -1.09 5.29 -12.55
C LEU A 180 -1.60 6.25 -11.46
N GLY A 181 -1.56 5.80 -10.19
CA GLY A 181 -1.90 6.62 -9.03
C GLY A 181 -0.97 7.81 -8.87
N GLY A 182 0.35 7.59 -9.00
CA GLY A 182 1.37 8.62 -8.93
C GLY A 182 1.29 9.61 -10.09
N GLN A 183 1.19 9.11 -11.30
CA GLN A 183 1.07 9.93 -12.53
C GLN A 183 -0.08 10.94 -12.46
N LYS A 184 -1.22 10.54 -11.92
CA LYS A 184 -2.38 11.42 -11.76
C LYS A 184 -2.06 12.69 -10.98
N PHE A 185 -1.10 12.64 -10.07
CA PHE A 185 -0.67 13.78 -9.26
C PHE A 185 0.69 14.33 -9.68
N ARG A 186 1.23 13.87 -10.83
CA ARG A 186 2.53 14.29 -11.36
C ARG A 186 3.67 14.07 -10.36
N VAL A 187 3.56 13.02 -9.54
CA VAL A 187 4.69 12.54 -8.73
C VAL A 187 5.47 11.52 -9.52
N ARG A 188 6.77 11.46 -9.29
CA ARG A 188 7.67 10.53 -9.97
C ARG A 188 7.41 9.11 -9.48
N THR A 189 7.54 8.12 -10.34
CA THR A 189 7.21 6.73 -9.99
C THR A 189 8.40 5.81 -10.18
N ILE A 190 8.63 4.97 -9.18
CA ILE A 190 9.61 3.90 -9.20
C ILE A 190 8.85 2.58 -9.08
N GLY A 191 8.76 1.84 -10.17
CA GLY A 191 8.20 0.50 -10.18
C GLY A 191 9.24 -0.52 -9.70
N VAL A 192 8.86 -1.44 -8.80
CA VAL A 192 9.70 -2.56 -8.36
C VAL A 192 9.04 -3.88 -8.73
N ALA A 193 9.76 -4.74 -9.46
CA ALA A 193 9.25 -6.02 -9.97
C ALA A 193 9.30 -7.13 -8.90
N THR A 194 9.00 -6.78 -7.66
CA THR A 194 9.00 -7.70 -6.51
C THR A 194 7.63 -8.34 -6.26
N GLY A 195 6.61 -7.90 -7.00
CA GLY A 195 5.25 -8.40 -6.93
C GLY A 195 4.88 -9.36 -8.07
N ASP A 196 3.62 -9.30 -8.49
CA ASP A 196 3.06 -10.17 -9.55
C ASP A 196 3.26 -9.59 -10.96
N PHE A 197 3.80 -8.37 -11.07
CA PHE A 197 3.97 -7.67 -12.34
C PHE A 197 5.43 -7.63 -12.75
N SER A 198 5.67 -7.91 -14.04
CA SER A 198 7.02 -7.82 -14.62
C SER A 198 7.47 -6.38 -14.81
N LYS A 199 8.76 -6.19 -15.07
CA LYS A 199 9.30 -4.87 -15.43
C LYS A 199 8.61 -4.29 -16.65
N GLU A 200 8.36 -5.11 -17.67
CA GLU A 200 7.70 -4.71 -18.91
C GLU A 200 6.30 -4.18 -18.63
N GLU A 201 5.54 -4.83 -17.74
CA GLU A 201 4.20 -4.37 -17.35
C GLU A 201 4.24 -3.04 -16.60
N LEU A 202 5.25 -2.83 -15.74
CA LEU A 202 5.45 -1.57 -15.02
C LEU A 202 5.91 -0.44 -15.98
N ILE A 203 6.77 -0.75 -16.96
CA ILE A 203 7.15 0.17 -18.03
C ILE A 203 5.93 0.54 -18.88
N LEU A 204 5.12 -0.43 -19.28
CA LEU A 204 3.89 -0.20 -20.06
C LEU A 204 2.86 0.63 -19.28
N ALA A 205 2.83 0.52 -17.95
CA ALA A 205 2.04 1.39 -17.10
C ALA A 205 2.58 2.83 -17.02
N GLY A 206 3.78 3.07 -17.54
CA GLY A 206 4.43 4.37 -17.63
C GLY A 206 5.24 4.74 -16.38
N ALA A 207 5.80 3.75 -15.67
CA ALA A 207 6.74 4.01 -14.58
C ALA A 207 7.95 4.80 -15.10
N GLU A 208 8.37 5.84 -14.38
CA GLU A 208 9.50 6.65 -14.77
C GLU A 208 10.81 5.89 -14.57
N PHE A 209 10.91 5.10 -13.52
CA PHE A 209 12.00 4.17 -13.25
C PHE A 209 11.43 2.80 -12.93
N VAL A 210 12.13 1.75 -13.37
CA VAL A 210 11.75 0.37 -13.06
C VAL A 210 12.99 -0.41 -12.60
N LEU A 211 12.86 -1.06 -11.45
CA LEU A 211 13.92 -1.84 -10.80
C LEU A 211 13.43 -3.27 -10.58
N GLU A 212 14.37 -4.23 -10.47
CA GLU A 212 14.04 -5.60 -10.04
C GLU A 212 13.52 -5.59 -8.61
N ASP A 213 14.29 -4.94 -7.74
CA ASP A 213 14.05 -4.84 -6.31
C ASP A 213 14.72 -3.57 -5.74
N LEU A 214 14.80 -3.47 -4.42
CA LEU A 214 15.44 -2.36 -3.70
C LEU A 214 16.85 -2.70 -3.18
N ASN A 215 17.46 -3.82 -3.61
CA ASN A 215 18.78 -4.26 -3.16
C ASN A 215 19.90 -3.32 -3.57
N ASP A 216 19.86 -2.82 -4.81
CA ASP A 216 20.80 -1.77 -5.24
C ASP A 216 20.38 -0.42 -4.67
N THR A 217 20.48 -0.32 -3.35
CA THR A 217 20.16 0.90 -2.59
C THR A 217 20.89 2.13 -3.08
N LYS A 218 22.11 1.98 -3.63
CA LYS A 218 22.86 3.10 -4.19
C LYS A 218 22.16 3.66 -5.43
N ASN A 219 21.72 2.79 -6.33
CA ASN A 219 20.99 3.20 -7.53
C ASN A 219 19.66 3.86 -7.16
N VAL A 220 18.91 3.29 -6.20
CA VAL A 220 17.66 3.90 -5.70
C VAL A 220 17.89 5.30 -5.15
N LEU A 221 18.94 5.48 -4.33
CA LEU A 221 19.31 6.79 -3.78
C LEU A 221 19.75 7.76 -4.87
N ASP A 222 20.52 7.31 -5.86
CA ASP A 222 20.93 8.12 -6.99
C ASP A 222 19.73 8.64 -7.79
N ILE A 223 18.72 7.79 -8.04
CA ILE A 223 17.45 8.19 -8.67
C ILE A 223 16.78 9.28 -7.84
N ILE A 224 16.64 9.09 -6.53
CA ILE A 224 15.93 10.02 -5.65
C ILE A 224 16.68 11.35 -5.51
N LEU A 225 18.01 11.34 -5.42
CA LEU A 225 18.81 12.52 -5.11
C LEU A 225 19.17 13.36 -6.33
N LYS A 226 19.45 12.72 -7.48
CA LYS A 226 19.93 13.39 -8.71
C LYS A 226 18.82 13.86 -9.63
N CYS A 227 17.66 13.33 -9.46
CA CYS A 227 16.45 13.75 -10.16
C CYS A 227 15.66 14.72 -9.32
#